data_f56141f8e7510ee5754d03e62a685168
#
_entry.id   f56141f8e7510ee5754d03e62a685168
#
_cell.length_a   1.000
_cell.length_b   1.000
_cell.length_c   1.000
_cell.angle_alpha   90.00
_cell.angle_beta   90.00
_cell.angle_gamma   90.00
#
_symmetry.space_group_name_H-M   'P 1'
#
loop_
_entity.id
_entity.type
_entity.pdbx_description
1 polymer ?
#
loop_
_entity_poly.entity_id
_entity_poly.type
_entity_poly.pdbx_seq_one_letter_code
_entity_poly.pdbx_strand_id
1 'polypeptide(L)'
;MSKSQRTVLDVLFPEVRAKLLQLLFTAAGNQRYVYELANMSELALHTVQDELRKLGALGLVVSWSNGYHRFYRANRDHPLYPQLLGIVQLSESLPRANPSNLRRHRRRRPAKRQTQRKARPLSIDQPMNWQLFSRETKTRRL
;
A
#
# COMPACT_ATOMS: atom_id res chain seq x y z
N MET A 1 3.34 -24.59 -1.77
CA MET A 1 2.81 -23.22 -1.54
C MET A 1 2.02 -22.81 -2.77
N SER A 2 0.71 -22.88 -2.69
CA SER A 2 -0.18 -22.48 -3.80
C SER A 2 0.07 -21.02 -4.13
N LYS A 3 0.54 -20.74 -5.33
CA LYS A 3 0.56 -19.39 -5.89
C LYS A 3 -0.90 -18.94 -5.98
N SER A 4 -1.34 -18.13 -5.02
CA SER A 4 -2.67 -17.58 -4.98
C SER A 4 -2.94 -16.87 -6.28
N GLN A 5 -3.77 -17.45 -7.10
CA GLN A 5 -4.26 -16.84 -8.33
C GLN A 5 -5.07 -15.61 -7.93
N ARG A 6 -4.65 -14.44 -8.39
CA ARG A 6 -5.30 -13.17 -8.05
C ARG A 6 -6.53 -12.95 -8.92
N THR A 7 -7.62 -12.55 -8.30
CA THR A 7 -8.80 -12.08 -9.00
C THR A 7 -8.58 -10.65 -9.53
N VAL A 8 -9.43 -10.19 -10.44
CA VAL A 8 -9.40 -8.79 -10.90
C VAL A 8 -9.59 -7.85 -9.71
N LEU A 9 -10.40 -8.24 -8.75
CA LEU A 9 -10.64 -7.48 -7.53
C LEU A 9 -9.35 -7.28 -6.71
N ASP A 10 -8.52 -8.32 -6.59
CA ASP A 10 -7.22 -8.26 -5.88
C ASP A 10 -6.18 -7.37 -6.58
N VAL A 11 -6.38 -7.06 -7.85
CA VAL A 11 -5.53 -6.14 -8.61
C VAL A 11 -6.01 -4.70 -8.47
N LEU A 12 -7.31 -4.48 -8.43
CA LEU A 12 -7.92 -3.15 -8.33
C LEU A 12 -7.89 -2.60 -6.91
N PHE A 13 -8.00 -3.45 -5.90
CA PHE A 13 -8.07 -3.05 -4.50
C PHE A 13 -6.95 -3.70 -3.68
N PRO A 14 -6.57 -3.10 -2.53
CA PRO A 14 -5.75 -3.77 -1.54
C PRO A 14 -6.38 -5.11 -1.12
N GLU A 15 -5.57 -6.12 -0.89
CA GLU A 15 -6.01 -7.50 -0.60
C GLU A 15 -7.09 -7.58 0.49
N VAL A 16 -6.91 -6.81 1.58
CA VAL A 16 -7.87 -6.75 2.68
C VAL A 16 -9.24 -6.26 2.20
N ARG A 17 -9.25 -5.17 1.43
CA ARG A 17 -10.49 -4.58 0.89
C ARG A 17 -11.15 -5.49 -0.12
N ALA A 18 -10.38 -6.09 -1.02
CA ALA A 18 -10.88 -7.03 -2.02
C ALA A 18 -11.63 -8.21 -1.37
N LYS A 19 -11.02 -8.84 -0.36
CA LYS A 19 -11.63 -9.94 0.39
C LYS A 19 -12.89 -9.49 1.14
N LEU A 20 -12.87 -8.34 1.80
CA LEU A 20 -14.04 -7.83 2.52
C LEU A 20 -15.19 -7.46 1.59
N LEU A 21 -14.91 -6.80 0.44
CA LEU A 21 -15.93 -6.52 -0.56
C LEU A 21 -16.52 -7.81 -1.11
N GLN A 22 -15.71 -8.80 -1.42
CA GLN A 22 -16.20 -10.10 -1.86
C GLN A 22 -17.14 -10.73 -0.82
N LEU A 23 -16.72 -10.82 0.45
CA LEU A 23 -17.53 -11.45 1.51
C LEU A 23 -18.83 -10.71 1.82
N LEU A 24 -18.82 -9.37 1.77
CA LEU A 24 -19.99 -8.56 2.12
C LEU A 24 -20.97 -8.36 0.96
N PHE A 25 -20.48 -8.35 -0.30
CA PHE A 25 -21.31 -8.11 -1.47
C PHE A 25 -21.80 -9.39 -2.14
N THR A 26 -21.01 -10.49 -2.14
CA THR A 26 -21.45 -11.77 -2.71
C THR A 26 -22.61 -12.37 -1.92
N ALA A 27 -22.56 -12.28 -0.61
CA ALA A 27 -23.64 -12.75 0.28
C ALA A 27 -24.68 -11.64 0.49
N ALA A 28 -25.33 -11.20 -0.58
CA ALA A 28 -26.32 -10.12 -0.56
C ALA A 28 -27.41 -10.36 0.49
N GLY A 29 -27.35 -9.65 1.61
CA GLY A 29 -28.28 -9.75 2.74
C GLY A 29 -27.73 -10.41 3.99
N ASN A 30 -26.58 -11.05 3.94
CA ASN A 30 -25.99 -11.66 5.12
C ASN A 30 -25.25 -10.61 5.94
N GLN A 31 -25.71 -10.46 7.17
CA GLN A 31 -24.97 -9.75 8.20
C GLN A 31 -23.87 -10.67 8.72
N ARG A 32 -22.68 -10.11 8.92
CA ARG A 32 -21.53 -10.84 9.45
C ARG A 32 -20.91 -10.06 10.58
N TYR A 33 -20.45 -10.75 11.61
CA TYR A 33 -19.68 -10.09 12.66
C TYR A 33 -18.17 -10.11 12.37
N VAL A 34 -17.44 -9.24 13.03
CA VAL A 34 -16.04 -8.96 12.68
C VAL A 34 -15.12 -10.18 12.76
N TYR A 35 -15.33 -11.06 13.76
CA TYR A 35 -14.54 -12.29 13.90
C TYR A 35 -14.78 -13.28 12.76
N GLU A 36 -16.03 -13.39 12.31
CA GLU A 36 -16.37 -14.21 11.15
C GLU A 36 -15.70 -13.70 9.89
N LEU A 37 -15.73 -12.39 9.67
CA LEU A 37 -15.03 -11.76 8.54
C LEU A 37 -13.51 -11.96 8.61
N ALA A 38 -12.92 -11.88 9.81
CA ALA A 38 -11.49 -12.12 10.00
C ALA A 38 -11.13 -13.58 9.69
N ASN A 39 -11.91 -14.54 10.19
CA ASN A 39 -11.69 -15.96 9.94
C ASN A 39 -11.86 -16.31 8.45
N MET A 40 -12.93 -15.84 7.82
CA MET A 40 -13.19 -16.13 6.40
C MET A 40 -12.19 -15.47 5.45
N SER A 41 -11.67 -14.31 5.80
CA SER A 41 -10.65 -13.60 5.00
C SER A 41 -9.23 -14.09 5.29
N GLU A 42 -9.02 -14.87 6.34
CA GLU A 42 -7.68 -15.27 6.83
C GLU A 42 -6.78 -14.06 7.14
N LEU A 43 -7.38 -12.99 7.66
CA LEU A 43 -6.68 -11.74 7.96
C LEU A 43 -6.71 -11.46 9.47
N ALA A 44 -5.73 -10.68 9.92
CA ALA A 44 -5.68 -10.24 11.30
C ALA A 44 -6.91 -9.37 11.65
N LEU A 45 -7.49 -9.61 12.82
CA LEU A 45 -8.72 -8.96 13.28
C LEU A 45 -8.63 -7.42 13.24
N HIS A 46 -7.52 -6.84 13.72
CA HIS A 46 -7.34 -5.39 13.72
C HIS A 46 -7.32 -4.79 12.31
N THR A 47 -6.73 -5.52 11.35
CA THR A 47 -6.68 -5.09 9.95
C THR A 47 -8.07 -5.06 9.33
N VAL A 48 -8.88 -6.07 9.63
CA VAL A 48 -10.28 -6.13 9.21
C VAL A 48 -11.11 -5.01 9.83
N GLN A 49 -10.93 -4.77 11.14
CA GLN A 49 -11.61 -3.68 11.84
C GLN A 49 -11.28 -2.30 11.27
N ASP A 50 -10.00 -2.05 10.97
CA ASP A 50 -9.56 -0.77 10.39
C ASP A 50 -10.14 -0.55 8.99
N GLU A 51 -10.18 -1.58 8.19
CA GLU A 51 -10.76 -1.47 6.85
C GLU A 51 -12.29 -1.32 6.88
N LEU A 52 -12.97 -2.07 7.76
CA LEU A 52 -14.42 -1.90 7.99
C LEU A 52 -14.77 -0.49 8.48
N ARG A 53 -13.92 0.11 9.32
CA ARG A 53 -14.09 1.51 9.77
C ARG A 53 -14.01 2.48 8.59
N LYS A 54 -13.04 2.29 7.69
CA LYS A 54 -12.89 3.11 6.46
C LYS A 54 -14.09 2.94 5.54
N LEU A 55 -14.52 1.71 5.29
CA LEU A 55 -15.71 1.43 4.46
C LEU A 55 -16.99 2.00 5.07
N GLY A 56 -17.11 1.95 6.40
CA GLY A 56 -18.22 2.55 7.14
C GLY A 56 -18.22 4.08 7.08
N ALA A 57 -17.04 4.71 7.17
CA ALA A 57 -16.90 6.16 7.02
C ALA A 57 -17.32 6.67 5.63
N LEU A 58 -17.16 5.84 4.61
CA LEU A 58 -17.63 6.12 3.25
C LEU A 58 -19.11 5.77 3.03
N GLY A 59 -19.78 5.20 4.03
CA GLY A 59 -21.16 4.76 3.92
C GLY A 59 -21.39 3.49 3.08
N LEU A 60 -20.34 2.84 2.63
CA LEU A 60 -20.42 1.60 1.81
C LEU A 60 -20.85 0.38 2.63
N VAL A 61 -20.54 0.41 3.92
CA VAL A 61 -20.88 -0.65 4.88
C VAL A 61 -21.60 -0.02 6.06
N VAL A 62 -22.68 -0.63 6.48
CA VAL A 62 -23.41 -0.25 7.70
C VAL A 62 -23.09 -1.25 8.81
N SER A 63 -23.01 -0.74 10.04
CA SER A 63 -22.76 -1.56 11.21
C SER A 63 -23.79 -1.30 12.30
N TRP A 64 -24.14 -2.34 13.06
CA TRP A 64 -24.96 -2.24 14.27
C TRP A 64 -24.45 -3.21 15.31
N SER A 65 -24.87 -3.05 16.55
CA SER A 65 -24.48 -3.91 17.66
C SER A 65 -25.71 -4.45 18.37
N ASN A 66 -25.62 -5.69 18.81
CA ASN A 66 -26.62 -6.28 19.70
C ASN A 66 -26.18 -6.27 21.19
N GLY A 67 -25.15 -5.48 21.52
CA GLY A 67 -24.56 -5.42 22.85
C GLY A 67 -23.34 -6.34 23.03
N TYR A 68 -23.28 -7.48 22.40
CA TYR A 68 -22.18 -8.44 22.47
C TYR A 68 -21.31 -8.44 21.22
N HIS A 69 -21.94 -8.31 20.04
CA HIS A 69 -21.25 -8.39 18.76
C HIS A 69 -21.62 -7.20 17.88
N ARG A 70 -20.64 -6.72 17.12
CA ARG A 70 -20.86 -5.74 16.06
C ARG A 70 -20.97 -6.46 14.74
N PHE A 71 -22.09 -6.24 14.07
CA PHE A 71 -22.41 -6.79 12.77
C PHE A 71 -22.17 -5.76 11.68
N TYR A 72 -21.86 -6.25 10.50
CA TYR A 72 -21.59 -5.46 9.30
C TYR A 72 -22.34 -6.04 8.12
N ARG A 73 -22.83 -5.17 7.26
CA ARG A 73 -23.41 -5.54 5.96
C ARG A 73 -23.12 -4.46 4.93
N ALA A 74 -23.16 -4.81 3.63
CA ALA A 74 -23.11 -3.84 2.56
C ALA A 74 -24.33 -2.92 2.62
N ASN A 75 -24.10 -1.63 2.43
CA ASN A 75 -25.19 -0.63 2.37
C ASN A 75 -25.82 -0.65 0.98
N ARG A 76 -27.04 -1.18 0.90
CA ARG A 76 -27.80 -1.27 -0.37
C ARG A 76 -28.29 0.05 -0.90
N ASP A 77 -28.47 1.03 -0.02
CA ASP A 77 -28.98 2.35 -0.36
C ASP A 77 -27.86 3.29 -0.86
N HIS A 78 -26.63 2.83 -0.81
CA HIS A 78 -25.49 3.62 -1.26
C HIS A 78 -25.46 3.69 -2.81
N PRO A 79 -25.24 4.88 -3.42
CA PRO A 79 -25.25 5.05 -4.88
C PRO A 79 -24.27 4.14 -5.64
N LEU A 80 -23.14 3.78 -5.02
CA LEU A 80 -22.13 2.89 -5.62
C LEU A 80 -22.41 1.40 -5.38
N TYR A 81 -23.49 1.04 -4.64
CA TYR A 81 -23.77 -0.36 -4.33
C TYR A 81 -23.91 -1.24 -5.58
N PRO A 82 -24.73 -0.89 -6.58
CA PRO A 82 -24.92 -1.72 -7.77
C PRO A 82 -23.64 -1.88 -8.59
N GLN A 83 -22.81 -0.85 -8.67
CA GLN A 83 -21.54 -0.89 -9.39
C GLN A 83 -20.52 -1.81 -8.69
N LEU A 84 -20.39 -1.69 -7.37
CA LEU A 84 -19.51 -2.56 -6.57
C LEU A 84 -19.97 -4.01 -6.62
N LEU A 85 -21.28 -4.25 -6.52
CA LEU A 85 -21.85 -5.60 -6.67
C LEU A 85 -21.51 -6.18 -8.03
N GLY A 86 -21.68 -5.40 -9.10
CA GLY A 86 -21.33 -5.81 -10.46
C GLY A 86 -19.85 -6.14 -10.61
N ILE A 87 -18.95 -5.31 -10.06
CA ILE A 87 -17.51 -5.56 -10.08
C ILE A 87 -17.15 -6.85 -9.33
N VAL A 88 -17.73 -7.08 -8.14
CA VAL A 88 -17.49 -8.29 -7.37
C VAL A 88 -17.96 -9.54 -8.12
N GLN A 89 -19.17 -9.54 -8.65
CA GLN A 89 -19.73 -10.66 -9.41
C GLN A 89 -18.94 -10.97 -10.69
N LEU A 90 -18.58 -9.93 -11.43
CA LEU A 90 -17.76 -10.09 -12.65
C LEU A 90 -16.35 -10.60 -12.31
N SER A 91 -15.76 -10.15 -11.20
CA SER A 91 -14.43 -10.61 -10.79
C SER A 91 -14.38 -12.10 -10.44
N GLU A 92 -15.48 -12.67 -10.02
CA GLU A 92 -15.60 -14.12 -9.74
C GLU A 92 -15.74 -14.93 -11.03
N SER A 93 -16.40 -14.39 -12.04
CA SER A 93 -16.62 -15.06 -13.32
C SER A 93 -15.44 -14.95 -14.28
N LEU A 94 -14.57 -13.97 -14.11
CA LEU A 94 -13.41 -13.75 -14.95
C LEU A 94 -12.25 -14.70 -14.61
N PRO A 95 -11.44 -15.11 -15.60
CA PRO A 95 -10.28 -15.95 -15.35
C PRO A 95 -9.29 -15.23 -14.44
N ARG A 96 -8.79 -15.95 -13.45
CA ARG A 96 -7.83 -15.42 -12.48
C ARG A 96 -6.52 -15.03 -13.15
N ALA A 97 -6.02 -13.84 -12.84
CA ALA A 97 -4.78 -13.34 -13.42
C ALA A 97 -3.57 -14.13 -12.91
N ASN A 98 -2.71 -14.56 -13.81
CA ASN A 98 -1.46 -15.22 -13.45
C ASN A 98 -0.48 -14.18 -12.89
N PRO A 99 0.01 -14.33 -11.64
CA PRO A 99 0.89 -13.34 -11.00
C PRO A 99 2.21 -13.10 -11.75
N SER A 100 2.63 -14.05 -12.60
CA SER A 100 3.82 -13.89 -13.46
C SER A 100 3.65 -12.79 -14.52
N ASN A 101 2.44 -12.56 -15.01
CA ASN A 101 2.16 -11.53 -16.01
C ASN A 101 2.11 -10.12 -15.40
N LEU A 102 1.75 -10.00 -14.12
CA LEU A 102 1.69 -8.73 -13.42
C LEU A 102 3.09 -8.18 -13.03
N ARG A 103 4.12 -9.05 -13.01
CA ARG A 103 5.50 -8.66 -12.66
C ARG A 103 6.32 -8.11 -13.83
N ARG A 104 5.88 -8.24 -15.07
CA ARG A 104 6.67 -7.88 -16.25
C ARG A 104 6.91 -6.38 -16.44
N HIS A 105 6.20 -5.50 -15.73
CA HIS A 105 6.38 -4.05 -15.84
C HIS A 105 7.18 -3.41 -14.70
N ARG A 106 7.86 -4.20 -13.86
CA ARG A 106 8.88 -3.60 -13.01
C ARG A 106 10.04 -3.17 -13.92
N ARG A 107 9.95 -1.94 -14.44
CA ARG A 107 11.06 -1.27 -15.13
C ARG A 107 12.32 -1.55 -14.32
N ARG A 108 13.26 -2.28 -14.94
CA ARG A 108 14.63 -2.33 -14.41
C ARG A 108 15.05 -0.87 -14.22
N ARG A 109 15.14 -0.45 -12.98
CA ARG A 109 15.84 0.79 -12.68
C ARG A 109 17.20 0.64 -13.34
N PRO A 110 17.60 1.55 -14.27
CA PRO A 110 18.95 1.50 -14.80
C PRO A 110 19.87 1.51 -13.60
N ALA A 111 20.76 0.52 -13.52
CA ALA A 111 21.79 0.49 -12.51
C ALA A 111 22.42 1.88 -12.50
N LYS A 112 22.40 2.58 -11.37
CA LYS A 112 23.09 3.84 -11.18
C LYS A 112 24.52 3.54 -11.65
N ARG A 113 24.87 4.09 -12.80
CA ARG A 113 26.23 4.12 -13.30
C ARG A 113 27.03 4.75 -12.15
N GLN A 114 27.71 3.91 -11.40
CA GLN A 114 28.72 4.36 -10.47
C GLN A 114 29.74 5.08 -11.36
N THR A 115 29.61 6.40 -11.43
CA THR A 115 30.71 7.24 -11.83
C THR A 115 31.77 6.98 -10.76
N GLN A 116 32.68 6.06 -11.09
CA GLN A 116 33.96 6.00 -10.41
C GLN A 116 34.56 7.40 -10.59
N ARG A 117 34.32 8.26 -9.61
CA ARG A 117 35.21 9.38 -9.38
C ARG A 117 36.56 8.72 -9.05
N LYS A 118 37.40 8.62 -10.07
CA LYS A 118 38.83 8.41 -9.87
C LYS A 118 39.23 9.46 -8.84
N ALA A 119 39.43 9.03 -7.61
CA ALA A 119 40.11 9.83 -6.61
C ALA A 119 41.48 10.16 -7.23
N ARG A 120 41.71 11.42 -7.58
CA ARG A 120 43.05 11.90 -7.87
C ARG A 120 43.87 11.62 -6.61
N PRO A 121 44.99 10.93 -6.70
CA PRO A 121 45.89 10.82 -5.55
C PRO A 121 46.29 12.26 -5.18
N LEU A 122 46.04 12.62 -3.92
CA LEU A 122 46.58 13.85 -3.34
C LEU A 122 48.08 13.69 -3.39
N SER A 123 48.70 14.47 -4.30
CA SER A 123 50.14 14.61 -4.33
C SER A 123 50.56 15.29 -3.03
N ILE A 124 51.27 14.54 -2.18
CA ILE A 124 51.74 14.99 -0.85
C ILE A 124 52.98 15.89 -0.97
N ASP A 125 53.41 16.19 -2.19
CA ASP A 125 54.68 16.93 -2.46
C ASP A 125 54.45 18.40 -2.86
N GLN A 126 53.59 19.13 -2.12
CA GLN A 126 53.66 20.57 -2.17
C GLN A 126 54.05 21.11 -0.78
N PRO A 127 55.25 21.69 -0.63
CA PRO A 127 55.59 22.35 0.61
C PRO A 127 54.63 23.52 0.83
N MET A 128 53.96 23.49 1.97
CA MET A 128 53.11 24.58 2.41
C MET A 128 53.90 25.85 2.52
N ASN A 129 53.61 26.81 1.65
CA ASN A 129 54.21 28.14 1.67
C ASN A 129 53.60 28.96 2.82
N TRP A 130 54.22 28.90 3.99
CA TRP A 130 53.85 29.63 5.19
C TRP A 130 54.01 31.16 5.10
N GLN A 131 54.58 31.66 4.00
CA GLN A 131 54.82 33.09 3.87
C GLN A 131 53.59 33.92 3.52
N LEU A 132 52.48 33.30 3.17
CA LEU A 132 51.23 34.00 2.87
C LEU A 132 50.39 34.38 4.11
N PHE A 133 50.70 33.82 5.30
CA PHE A 133 49.97 34.12 6.52
C PHE A 133 50.57 35.22 7.40
N SER A 134 51.69 35.83 6.99
CA SER A 134 52.41 36.83 7.83
C SER A 134 52.18 38.27 7.40
N ARG A 135 51.19 38.57 6.58
CA ARG A 135 51.01 39.96 6.11
C ARG A 135 49.63 40.57 6.37
N GLU A 136 49.07 40.32 7.51
CA GLU A 136 47.88 41.14 7.90
C GLU A 136 47.76 41.35 9.42
N THR A 137 48.84 41.83 10.04
CA THR A 137 48.72 42.47 11.33
C THR A 137 49.65 43.70 11.41
N LYS A 138 49.38 44.68 10.58
CA LYS A 138 49.95 46.00 10.84
C LYS A 138 49.04 47.11 10.34
N THR A 139 48.71 47.98 11.28
CA THR A 139 48.08 49.28 11.15
C THR A 139 46.58 49.38 11.27
N ARG A 140 46.14 49.64 12.52
CA ARG A 140 45.43 50.90 12.78
C ARG A 140 45.54 51.25 14.27
N ARG A 141 46.53 52.05 14.57
CA ARG A 141 46.50 53.07 15.65
C ARG A 141 46.30 54.41 14.96
N LEU A 142 45.21 55.06 15.30
CA LEU A 142 45.03 56.50 15.59
C LEU A 142 43.55 56.76 15.71
#